data_ba57d315ee762b0ea299357fc6c28683
#
_entry.id   ba57d315ee762b0ea299357fc6c28683
#
_cell.length_a   1.000
_cell.length_b   1.000
_cell.length_c   1.000
_cell.angle_alpha   90.00
_cell.angle_beta   90.00
_cell.angle_gamma   90.00
#
_symmetry.space_group_name_H-M   'P 1'
#
loop_
_entity.id
_entity.type
_entity.pdbx_description
1 polymer ?
#
loop_
_entity_poly.entity_id
_entity_poly.type
_entity_poly.pdbx_seq_one_letter_code
_entity_poly.pdbx_strand_id
1 'polypeptide(L)'
;MRVQDFVKKNVRTIGREASIQEVARLMADEDIGFLPVVDSSGKPVGTITDRDIVVRLIAKGGDLKGARVEQAMTKDVASVRPDEDMDKVAQLMKDRKISRVLVCDQGGKPVGVISLGDLAERHEEEEVGRTVKEVKEGTTLTH
;
A
#
# COMPACT_ATOMS: atom_id res chain seq x y z
N MET A 1 16.35 13.79 -3.11
CA MET A 1 15.62 13.06 -4.18
C MET A 1 14.12 13.18 -3.93
N ARG A 2 13.40 13.60 -4.94
CA ARG A 2 11.95 13.75 -4.83
C ARG A 2 11.23 12.45 -5.14
N VAL A 3 10.07 12.29 -4.54
CA VAL A 3 9.19 11.13 -4.73
C VAL A 3 8.92 10.89 -6.22
N GLN A 4 8.66 11.95 -7.00
CA GLN A 4 8.36 11.83 -8.42
C GLN A 4 9.49 11.21 -9.26
N ASP A 5 10.73 11.33 -8.78
CA ASP A 5 11.89 10.75 -9.48
C ASP A 5 12.03 9.25 -9.26
N PHE A 6 11.21 8.71 -8.41
CA PHE A 6 11.35 7.37 -7.85
C PHE A 6 10.16 6.46 -8.14
N VAL A 7 8.97 7.05 -8.21
CA VAL A 7 7.73 6.28 -8.25
C VAL A 7 7.47 5.71 -9.64
N LYS A 8 7.01 4.46 -9.67
CA LYS A 8 6.52 3.85 -10.89
C LYS A 8 5.09 4.32 -11.13
N LYS A 9 4.80 4.78 -12.35
CA LYS A 9 3.57 5.51 -12.65
C LYS A 9 2.32 4.67 -12.93
N ASN A 10 2.38 3.36 -12.89
CA ASN A 10 1.23 2.51 -13.23
C ASN A 10 0.67 1.82 -11.99
N VAL A 11 0.02 2.61 -11.13
CA VAL A 11 -0.66 2.02 -9.99
C VAL A 11 -2.04 1.50 -10.41
N ARG A 12 -2.34 0.27 -10.02
CA ARG A 12 -3.68 -0.28 -10.16
C ARG A 12 -4.47 0.04 -8.90
N THR A 13 -5.73 0.37 -9.06
CA THR A 13 -6.64 0.65 -7.94
C THR A 13 -7.89 -0.21 -8.07
N ILE A 14 -8.65 -0.30 -6.98
CA ILE A 14 -9.92 -1.00 -6.95
C ILE A 14 -10.96 -0.11 -6.27
N GLY A 15 -12.19 -0.13 -6.76
CA GLY A 15 -13.27 0.65 -6.16
C GLY A 15 -13.73 0.06 -4.84
N ARG A 16 -14.16 0.90 -3.92
CA ARG A 16 -14.56 0.49 -2.56
C ARG A 16 -15.73 -0.50 -2.54
N GLU A 17 -16.52 -0.54 -3.61
CA GLU A 17 -17.68 -1.44 -3.71
C GLU A 17 -17.37 -2.76 -4.41
N ALA A 18 -16.14 -2.96 -4.85
CA ALA A 18 -15.73 -4.17 -5.54
C ALA A 18 -15.88 -5.40 -4.64
N SER A 19 -16.11 -6.54 -5.25
CA SER A 19 -16.12 -7.81 -4.53
C SER A 19 -14.70 -8.28 -4.23
N ILE A 20 -14.56 -9.08 -3.20
CA ILE A 20 -13.26 -9.70 -2.88
C ILE A 20 -12.79 -10.60 -4.03
N GLN A 21 -13.73 -11.23 -4.75
CA GLN A 21 -13.37 -12.04 -5.91
C GLN A 21 -12.74 -11.21 -7.03
N GLU A 22 -13.26 -10.01 -7.28
CA GLU A 22 -12.68 -9.08 -8.26
C GLU A 22 -11.27 -8.65 -7.82
N VAL A 23 -11.10 -8.36 -6.54
CA VAL A 23 -9.77 -8.00 -5.99
C VAL A 23 -8.79 -9.15 -6.19
N ALA A 24 -9.19 -10.36 -5.81
CA ALA A 24 -8.33 -11.54 -5.92
C ALA A 24 -7.95 -11.83 -7.37
N ARG A 25 -8.89 -11.67 -8.29
CA ARG A 25 -8.64 -11.85 -9.72
C ARG A 25 -7.62 -10.83 -10.24
N LEU A 26 -7.79 -9.57 -9.88
CA LEU A 26 -6.85 -8.53 -10.28
C LEU A 26 -5.45 -8.80 -9.74
N MET A 27 -5.37 -9.20 -8.47
CA MET A 27 -4.09 -9.56 -7.86
C MET A 27 -3.41 -10.72 -8.59
N ALA A 28 -4.18 -11.73 -8.97
CA ALA A 28 -3.65 -12.89 -9.68
C ALA A 28 -3.21 -12.52 -11.10
N ASP A 29 -4.04 -11.77 -11.83
CA ASP A 29 -3.78 -11.42 -13.22
C ASP A 29 -2.57 -10.48 -13.35
N GLU A 30 -2.39 -9.57 -12.42
CA GLU A 30 -1.31 -8.58 -12.46
C GLU A 30 -0.11 -8.99 -11.59
N ASP A 31 -0.18 -10.12 -10.92
CA ASP A 31 0.85 -10.60 -9.99
C ASP A 31 1.22 -9.53 -8.95
N ILE A 32 0.21 -8.99 -8.28
CA ILE A 32 0.36 -7.97 -7.25
C ILE A 32 -0.40 -8.39 -5.99
N GLY A 33 0.11 -7.99 -4.84
CA GLY A 33 -0.50 -8.31 -3.55
C GLY A 33 -0.98 -7.09 -2.77
N PHE A 34 -1.04 -5.93 -3.42
CA PHE A 34 -1.40 -4.67 -2.78
C PHE A 34 -2.16 -3.77 -3.76
N LEU A 35 -3.29 -3.22 -3.30
CA LEU A 35 -4.09 -2.30 -4.11
C LEU A 35 -4.60 -1.15 -3.24
N PRO A 36 -4.47 0.10 -3.71
CA PRO A 36 -5.25 1.19 -3.14
C PRO A 36 -6.73 0.99 -3.45
N VAL A 37 -7.57 1.23 -2.45
CA VAL A 37 -9.02 1.20 -2.58
C VAL A 37 -9.50 2.64 -2.68
N VAL A 38 -10.27 2.94 -3.71
CA VAL A 38 -10.70 4.32 -3.99
C VAL A 38 -12.23 4.45 -3.97
N ASP A 39 -12.68 5.66 -3.69
CA ASP A 39 -14.10 6.02 -3.78
C ASP A 39 -14.48 6.39 -5.22
N SER A 40 -15.72 6.85 -5.42
CA SER A 40 -16.22 7.22 -6.75
C SER A 40 -15.49 8.41 -7.35
N SER A 41 -14.83 9.24 -6.55
CA SER A 41 -14.04 10.37 -7.05
C SER A 41 -12.59 9.99 -7.33
N GLY A 42 -12.21 8.73 -7.07
CA GLY A 42 -10.86 8.24 -7.28
C GLY A 42 -9.91 8.50 -6.12
N LYS A 43 -10.39 8.97 -4.99
CA LYS A 43 -9.56 9.22 -3.81
C LYS A 43 -9.42 7.97 -2.96
N PRO A 44 -8.24 7.73 -2.37
CA PRO A 44 -8.03 6.52 -1.58
C PRO A 44 -8.84 6.57 -0.29
N VAL A 45 -9.54 5.48 0.01
CA VAL A 45 -10.27 5.29 1.25
C VAL A 45 -9.68 4.15 2.08
N GLY A 46 -8.74 3.43 1.53
CA GLY A 46 -8.07 2.34 2.21
C GLY A 46 -7.07 1.65 1.30
N THR A 47 -6.51 0.58 1.81
CA THR A 47 -5.63 -0.30 1.05
C THR A 47 -6.01 -1.74 1.34
N ILE A 48 -5.76 -2.63 0.39
CA ILE A 48 -6.01 -4.05 0.60
C ILE A 48 -4.83 -4.87 0.10
N THR A 49 -4.47 -5.88 0.89
CA THR A 49 -3.41 -6.82 0.55
C THR A 49 -3.99 -8.23 0.49
N ASP A 50 -3.25 -9.13 -0.15
CA ASP A 50 -3.56 -10.56 -0.13
C ASP A 50 -3.61 -11.09 1.31
N ARG A 51 -2.71 -10.61 2.18
CA ARG A 51 -2.71 -10.96 3.60
C ARG A 51 -4.00 -10.50 4.29
N ASP A 52 -4.51 -9.31 3.98
CA ASP A 52 -5.78 -8.83 4.55
C ASP A 52 -6.93 -9.78 4.23
N ILE A 53 -6.97 -10.29 3.02
CA ILE A 53 -8.02 -11.24 2.61
C ILE A 53 -7.93 -12.52 3.42
N VAL A 54 -6.72 -13.05 3.56
CA VAL A 54 -6.50 -14.29 4.29
C VAL A 54 -6.81 -14.12 5.78
N VAL A 55 -6.27 -13.10 6.40
CA VAL A 55 -6.31 -12.93 7.86
C VAL A 55 -7.64 -12.35 8.34
N ARG A 56 -8.17 -11.37 7.62
CA ARG A 56 -9.37 -10.66 8.06
C ARG A 56 -10.67 -11.28 7.58
N LEU A 57 -10.61 -12.06 6.50
CA LEU A 57 -11.80 -12.63 5.92
C LEU A 57 -11.80 -14.14 6.01
N ILE A 58 -10.84 -14.82 5.40
CA ILE A 58 -10.82 -16.30 5.38
C ILE A 58 -10.66 -16.87 6.78
N ALA A 59 -9.69 -16.38 7.54
CA ALA A 59 -9.41 -16.90 8.89
C ALA A 59 -10.59 -16.70 9.85
N LYS A 60 -11.43 -15.70 9.60
CA LYS A 60 -12.60 -15.42 10.44
C LYS A 60 -13.88 -16.09 9.94
N GLY A 61 -13.77 -16.95 8.94
CA GLY A 61 -14.92 -17.69 8.41
C GLY A 61 -15.86 -16.88 7.55
N GLY A 62 -15.38 -15.76 6.97
CA GLY A 62 -16.20 -14.91 6.12
C GLY A 62 -16.60 -15.59 4.82
N ASP A 63 -17.75 -15.19 4.29
CA ASP A 63 -18.25 -15.69 3.02
C ASP A 63 -17.56 -14.96 1.86
N LEU A 64 -16.68 -15.67 1.15
CA LEU A 64 -15.92 -15.10 0.05
C LEU A 64 -16.80 -14.69 -1.14
N LYS A 65 -17.92 -15.34 -1.34
CA LYS A 65 -18.80 -15.03 -2.49
C LYS A 65 -19.51 -13.70 -2.35
N GLY A 66 -19.94 -13.37 -1.13
CA GLY A 66 -20.67 -12.14 -0.88
C GLY A 66 -19.82 -11.02 -0.33
N ALA A 67 -18.55 -11.27 -0.06
CA ALA A 67 -17.69 -10.29 0.60
C ALA A 67 -17.27 -9.16 -0.35
N ARG A 68 -17.21 -7.96 0.21
CA ARG A 68 -16.74 -6.76 -0.50
C ARG A 68 -15.40 -6.30 0.08
N VAL A 69 -14.67 -5.54 -0.70
CA VAL A 69 -13.33 -5.06 -0.33
C VAL A 69 -13.34 -4.31 1.01
N GLU A 70 -14.39 -3.56 1.29
CA GLU A 70 -14.50 -2.81 2.55
C GLU A 70 -14.42 -3.69 3.79
N GLN A 71 -14.81 -4.95 3.69
CA GLN A 71 -14.80 -5.88 4.82
C GLN A 71 -13.39 -6.34 5.22
N ALA A 72 -12.44 -6.22 4.31
CA ALA A 72 -11.07 -6.69 4.55
C ALA A 72 -10.02 -5.59 4.48
N MET A 73 -10.33 -4.43 3.92
CA MET A 73 -9.35 -3.36 3.71
C MET A 73 -8.89 -2.72 5.01
N THR A 74 -7.70 -2.14 4.96
CA THR A 74 -7.16 -1.27 6.00
C THR A 74 -7.54 0.18 5.65
N LYS A 75 -8.13 0.91 6.61
CA LYS A 75 -8.64 2.26 6.37
C LYS A 75 -7.62 3.37 6.59
N ASP A 76 -6.53 3.09 7.28
CA ASP A 76 -5.50 4.09 7.55
C ASP A 76 -4.54 4.15 6.36
N VAL A 77 -4.61 5.24 5.60
CA VAL A 77 -3.82 5.42 4.37
C VAL A 77 -2.69 6.41 4.63
N ALA A 78 -1.45 5.96 4.43
CA ALA A 78 -0.29 6.83 4.43
C ALA A 78 0.02 7.25 3.00
N SER A 79 0.11 8.54 2.75
CA SER A 79 0.38 9.05 1.41
C SER A 79 1.32 10.25 1.43
N VAL A 80 1.99 10.43 0.31
CA VAL A 80 2.85 11.59 0.04
C VAL A 80 2.52 12.14 -1.35
N ARG A 81 3.02 13.32 -1.63
CA ARG A 81 2.87 13.96 -2.92
C ARG A 81 4.13 13.75 -3.77
N PRO A 82 3.99 13.83 -5.11
CA PRO A 82 5.16 13.63 -5.97
C PRO A 82 6.30 14.62 -5.74
N ASP A 83 6.01 15.84 -5.30
CA ASP A 83 7.01 16.88 -5.08
C ASP A 83 7.68 16.82 -3.70
N GLU A 84 7.23 15.92 -2.84
CA GLU A 84 7.84 15.76 -1.51
C GLU A 84 9.16 14.99 -1.61
N ASP A 85 10.00 15.16 -0.59
CA ASP A 85 11.29 14.49 -0.52
C ASP A 85 11.14 13.04 -0.06
N MET A 86 12.00 12.17 -0.56
CA MET A 86 12.02 10.76 -0.17
C MET A 86 12.29 10.55 1.33
N ASP A 87 12.92 11.51 1.99
CA ASP A 87 13.11 11.44 3.43
C ASP A 87 11.78 11.37 4.18
N LYS A 88 10.75 12.01 3.65
CA LYS A 88 9.42 11.95 4.25
C LYS A 88 8.81 10.56 4.13
N VAL A 89 9.04 9.86 3.01
CA VAL A 89 8.59 8.48 2.85
C VAL A 89 9.26 7.59 3.89
N ALA A 90 10.57 7.70 4.03
CA ALA A 90 11.32 6.94 5.02
C ALA A 90 10.81 7.23 6.44
N GLN A 91 10.54 8.50 6.74
CA GLN A 91 10.04 8.89 8.05
C GLN A 91 8.65 8.32 8.35
N LEU A 92 7.74 8.35 7.36
CA LEU A 92 6.42 7.74 7.51
C LEU A 92 6.51 6.24 7.77
N MET A 93 7.38 5.55 7.05
CA MET A 93 7.59 4.12 7.25
C MET A 93 8.08 3.81 8.66
N LYS A 94 9.02 4.61 9.17
CA LYS A 94 9.53 4.46 10.52
C LYS A 94 8.46 4.74 11.57
N ASP A 95 7.78 5.85 11.44
CA ASP A 95 6.82 6.31 12.44
C ASP A 95 5.59 5.40 12.53
N ARG A 96 5.11 4.94 11.39
CA ARG A 96 3.90 4.13 11.31
C ARG A 96 4.16 2.63 11.23
N LYS A 97 5.43 2.23 11.13
CA LYS A 97 5.82 0.82 11.00
C LYS A 97 5.16 0.14 9.80
N ILE A 98 5.19 0.84 8.68
CA ILE A 98 4.60 0.38 7.42
C ILE A 98 5.66 0.23 6.35
N SER A 99 5.40 -0.62 5.37
CA SER A 99 6.34 -0.93 4.30
C SER A 99 5.89 -0.42 2.93
N ARG A 100 4.76 0.28 2.87
CA ARG A 100 4.24 0.87 1.64
C ARG A 100 3.60 2.21 1.91
N VAL A 101 3.83 3.16 1.00
CA VAL A 101 3.28 4.51 1.08
C VAL A 101 2.69 4.84 -0.29
N LEU A 102 1.48 5.38 -0.32
CA LEU A 102 0.86 5.83 -1.56
C LEU A 102 1.46 7.16 -2.00
N VAL A 103 1.55 7.35 -3.30
CA VAL A 103 1.85 8.65 -3.88
C VAL A 103 0.56 9.14 -4.54
N CYS A 104 0.09 10.30 -4.11
CA CYS A 104 -1.14 10.89 -4.61
C CYS A 104 -0.86 12.22 -5.29
N ASP A 105 -1.59 12.49 -6.37
CA ASP A 105 -1.44 13.76 -7.09
C ASP A 105 -2.11 14.91 -6.33
N GLN A 106 -2.12 16.09 -6.94
CA GLN A 106 -2.69 17.29 -6.33
C GLN A 106 -4.20 17.14 -6.06
N GLY A 107 -4.88 16.36 -6.87
CA GLY A 107 -6.29 16.04 -6.67
C GLY A 107 -6.55 14.95 -5.64
N GLY A 108 -5.50 14.39 -5.04
CA GLY A 108 -5.62 13.34 -4.04
C GLY A 108 -5.76 11.93 -4.62
N LYS A 109 -5.60 11.77 -5.93
CA LYS A 109 -5.73 10.45 -6.57
C LYS A 109 -4.41 9.68 -6.52
N PRO A 110 -4.43 8.37 -6.25
CA PRO A 110 -3.22 7.56 -6.27
C PRO A 110 -2.59 7.54 -7.66
N VAL A 111 -1.31 7.86 -7.73
CA VAL A 111 -0.53 7.80 -8.98
C VAL A 111 0.64 6.83 -8.86
N GLY A 112 0.90 6.32 -7.67
CA GLY A 112 1.96 5.36 -7.48
C GLY A 112 2.00 4.81 -6.07
N VAL A 113 2.89 3.84 -5.86
CA VAL A 113 3.15 3.23 -4.56
C VAL A 113 4.66 3.10 -4.41
N ILE A 114 5.17 3.43 -3.24
CA ILE A 114 6.58 3.20 -2.91
C ILE A 114 6.63 2.13 -1.82
N SER A 115 7.36 1.06 -2.08
CA SER A 115 7.58 0.00 -1.10
C SER A 115 8.91 0.19 -0.39
N LEU A 116 9.06 -0.47 0.75
CA LEU A 116 10.34 -0.49 1.46
C LEU A 116 11.45 -1.08 0.59
N GLY A 117 11.12 -2.09 -0.23
CA GLY A 117 12.06 -2.66 -1.18
C GLY A 117 12.54 -1.67 -2.22
N ASP A 118 11.62 -0.85 -2.76
CA ASP A 118 11.97 0.21 -3.70
C ASP A 118 12.93 1.22 -3.06
N LEU A 119 12.65 1.60 -1.83
CA LEU A 119 13.49 2.51 -1.07
C LEU A 119 14.90 1.93 -0.90
N ALA A 120 14.99 0.65 -0.59
CA ALA A 120 16.27 -0.04 -0.37
C ALA A 120 17.13 -0.10 -1.63
N GLU A 121 16.51 -0.12 -2.80
CA GLU A 121 17.25 -0.19 -4.07
C GLU A 121 17.95 1.12 -4.44
N ARG A 122 17.43 2.26 -3.99
CA ARG A 122 17.81 3.55 -4.57
C ARG A 122 18.23 4.63 -3.59
N HIS A 123 18.05 4.40 -2.29
CA HIS A 123 18.38 5.41 -1.29
C HIS A 123 19.80 5.21 -0.74
N GLU A 124 20.32 6.22 -0.02
CA GLU A 124 21.65 6.09 0.60
C GLU A 124 21.65 4.90 1.57
N GLU A 125 22.69 4.09 1.45
CA GLU A 125 22.80 2.81 2.15
C GLU A 125 22.60 2.93 3.67
N GLU A 126 23.19 3.96 4.29
CA GLU A 126 23.10 4.16 5.73
C GLU A 126 21.66 4.45 6.18
N GLU A 127 20.98 5.34 5.50
CA GLU A 127 19.58 5.68 5.82
C GLU A 127 18.64 4.53 5.54
N VAL A 128 18.87 3.83 4.44
CA VAL A 128 18.07 2.65 4.08
C VAL A 128 18.22 1.57 5.14
N GLY A 129 19.45 1.28 5.56
CA GLY A 129 19.71 0.29 6.60
C GLY A 129 18.96 0.59 7.88
N ARG A 130 18.97 1.84 8.30
CA ARG A 130 18.26 2.29 9.51
C ARG A 130 16.74 2.15 9.34
N THR A 131 16.21 2.57 8.20
CA THR A 131 14.77 2.49 7.92
C THR A 131 14.29 1.05 7.91
N VAL A 132 15.01 0.15 7.25
CA VAL A 132 14.67 -1.26 7.21
C VAL A 132 14.64 -1.86 8.61
N LYS A 133 15.65 -1.56 9.42
CA LYS A 133 15.73 -2.05 10.79
C LYS A 133 14.54 -1.58 11.62
N GLU A 134 14.19 -0.32 11.57
CA GLU A 134 13.10 0.23 12.35
C GLU A 134 11.74 -0.32 11.94
N VAL A 135 11.51 -0.50 10.66
CA VAL A 135 10.26 -1.07 10.16
C VAL A 135 10.12 -2.53 10.61
N LYS A 136 11.18 -3.32 10.47
CA LYS A 136 11.16 -4.73 10.88
C LYS A 136 11.00 -4.90 12.38
N GLU A 137 11.59 -4.03 13.19
CA GLU A 137 11.41 -4.06 14.64
C GLU A 137 9.99 -3.70 15.05
N GLY A 138 9.29 -2.90 14.24
CA GLY A 138 7.92 -2.48 14.51
C GLY A 138 6.85 -3.43 14.00
N THR A 139 7.21 -4.48 13.27
CA THR A 139 6.26 -5.43 12.71
C THR A 139 6.51 -6.82 13.27
N THR A 140 5.44 -7.63 13.27
CA THR A 140 5.59 -9.05 13.60
C THR A 140 6.27 -9.74 12.42
N LEU A 141 7.41 -10.36 12.69
CA LEU A 141 8.25 -10.94 11.65
C LEU A 141 7.90 -12.37 11.29
N THR A 142 6.68 -12.76 11.51
CA THR A 142 6.22 -14.13 11.27
C THR A 142 5.60 -14.33 9.89
N HIS A 143 5.88 -13.44 9.00
CA HIS A 143 5.27 -13.50 7.68
C HIS A 143 6.23 -13.13 6.59
#